data_aab0f8c7030b2af860d690510cd06553
#
_entry.id   aab0f8c7030b2af860d690510cd06553
#
_cell.length_a   1.000
_cell.length_b   1.000
_cell.length_c   1.000
_cell.angle_alpha   90.00
_cell.angle_beta   90.00
_cell.angle_gamma   90.00
#
_symmetry.space_group_name_H-M   'P 1'
#
loop_
_entity.id
_entity.type
_entity.pdbx_description
1 polymer ?
#
loop_
_entity_poly.entity_id
_entity_poly.type
_entity_poly.pdbx_seq_one_letter_code
_entity_poly.pdbx_strand_id
1 'polypeptide(L)'
;MIADGSENTVTLRVVKEHELAKFKLDLQEAFGVAAQAAFGQSLDEPIPADEDIEESIAAPGSIVYSVLLRDERVGGAIVLIDEVRQHNSLAFFFISTNQHGRGIGHHAWQAIERAHPRTKVWETVTPYFEKRNIHFYVNKCAFKIVEFYNTFNPDPHQKSQVGLDDNEDDEMFRLQKIMDLSPGDLDK
;
A
#
# COMPACT_ATOMS: atom_id res chain seq x y z
N MET A 1 -4.61 -37.12 10.05
CA MET A 1 -4.22 -36.28 8.86
C MET A 1 -4.06 -34.86 9.35
N ILE A 2 -2.81 -34.44 9.55
CA ILE A 2 -2.49 -33.06 9.94
C ILE A 2 -2.50 -32.30 8.63
N ALA A 3 -3.45 -31.37 8.45
CA ALA A 3 -3.45 -30.47 7.29
C ALA A 3 -2.19 -29.60 7.40
N ASP A 4 -1.30 -29.77 6.43
CA ASP A 4 -0.07 -29.03 6.30
C ASP A 4 -0.42 -27.54 6.10
N GLY A 5 -0.15 -26.73 7.12
CA GLY A 5 -0.40 -25.29 7.13
C GLY A 5 0.55 -24.47 6.22
N SER A 6 1.32 -25.12 5.34
CA SER A 6 2.32 -24.49 4.48
C SER A 6 1.76 -23.93 3.17
N GLU A 7 0.49 -24.22 2.83
CA GLU A 7 -0.02 -23.91 1.49
C GLU A 7 -0.22 -22.42 1.18
N ASN A 8 -0.29 -21.52 2.18
CA ASN A 8 -0.56 -20.08 1.99
C ASN A 8 0.41 -19.15 2.75
N THR A 9 1.63 -19.61 3.02
CA THR A 9 2.60 -18.75 3.70
C THR A 9 3.07 -17.63 2.78
N VAL A 10 2.64 -16.41 3.10
CA VAL A 10 3.11 -15.20 2.44
C VAL A 10 4.39 -14.73 3.12
N THR A 11 5.42 -14.45 2.32
CA THR A 11 6.71 -13.92 2.78
C THR A 11 7.04 -12.62 2.07
N LEU A 12 7.94 -11.83 2.65
CA LEU A 12 8.44 -10.59 2.08
C LEU A 12 9.90 -10.75 1.68
N ARG A 13 10.27 -10.16 0.56
CA ARG A 13 11.66 -10.05 0.12
C ARG A 13 11.91 -8.62 -0.35
N VAL A 14 12.98 -8.01 0.13
CA VAL A 14 13.38 -6.68 -0.35
C VAL A 14 13.72 -6.77 -1.84
N VAL A 15 13.16 -5.86 -2.62
CA VAL A 15 13.37 -5.76 -4.07
C VAL A 15 14.78 -5.27 -4.33
N LYS A 16 15.49 -5.93 -5.24
CA LYS A 16 16.82 -5.52 -5.66
C LYS A 16 16.75 -4.43 -6.73
N GLU A 17 17.76 -3.58 -6.82
CA GLU A 17 17.79 -2.45 -7.76
C GLU A 17 17.42 -2.84 -9.20
N HIS A 18 17.97 -3.92 -9.72
CA HIS A 18 17.70 -4.40 -11.08
C HIS A 18 16.27 -4.94 -11.28
N GLU A 19 15.50 -5.16 -10.21
CA GLU A 19 14.12 -5.63 -10.23
C GLU A 19 13.10 -4.46 -10.15
N LEU A 20 13.56 -3.23 -9.81
CA LEU A 20 12.69 -2.08 -9.59
C LEU A 20 11.86 -1.70 -10.81
N ALA A 21 12.45 -1.76 -12.02
CA ALA A 21 11.73 -1.47 -13.25
C ALA A 21 10.54 -2.41 -13.45
N LYS A 22 10.74 -3.72 -13.23
CA LYS A 22 9.64 -4.67 -13.30
C LYS A 22 8.64 -4.50 -12.16
N PHE A 23 9.09 -4.15 -10.96
CA PHE A 23 8.21 -3.87 -9.83
C PHE A 23 7.26 -2.71 -10.16
N LYS A 24 7.78 -1.62 -10.73
CA LYS A 24 7.00 -0.45 -11.14
C LYS A 24 5.91 -0.83 -12.15
N LEU A 25 6.27 -1.58 -13.19
CA LEU A 25 5.30 -2.06 -14.18
C LEU A 25 4.18 -2.91 -13.57
N ASP A 26 4.54 -3.86 -12.69
CA ASP A 26 3.56 -4.73 -12.04
C ASP A 26 2.61 -3.94 -11.11
N LEU A 27 3.14 -2.90 -10.44
CA LEU A 27 2.35 -2.00 -9.61
C LEU A 27 1.36 -1.21 -10.47
N GLN A 28 1.83 -0.58 -11.54
CA GLN A 28 0.98 0.19 -12.47
C GLN A 28 -0.08 -0.69 -13.15
N GLU A 29 0.26 -1.92 -13.54
CA GLU A 29 -0.72 -2.87 -14.08
C GLU A 29 -1.83 -3.14 -13.06
N ALA A 30 -1.49 -3.42 -11.80
CA ALA A 30 -2.48 -3.72 -10.77
C ALA A 30 -3.40 -2.53 -10.46
N PHE A 31 -2.86 -1.32 -10.42
CA PHE A 31 -3.62 -0.09 -10.19
C PHE A 31 -4.44 0.31 -11.42
N GLY A 32 -3.89 0.18 -12.63
CA GLY A 32 -4.59 0.49 -13.88
C GLY A 32 -5.83 -0.36 -14.07
N VAL A 33 -5.77 -1.66 -13.74
CA VAL A 33 -6.95 -2.54 -13.77
C VAL A 33 -8.03 -2.07 -12.79
N ALA A 34 -7.64 -1.63 -11.59
CA ALA A 34 -8.57 -1.13 -10.58
C ALA A 34 -9.24 0.18 -11.04
N ALA A 35 -8.44 1.13 -11.56
CA ALA A 35 -8.95 2.39 -12.08
C ALA A 35 -9.86 2.19 -13.29
N GLN A 36 -9.49 1.32 -14.24
CA GLN A 36 -10.35 1.00 -15.37
C GLN A 36 -11.69 0.38 -14.94
N ALA A 37 -11.69 -0.46 -13.91
CA ALA A 37 -12.91 -1.02 -13.36
C ALA A 37 -13.80 0.05 -12.70
N ALA A 38 -13.21 1.09 -12.10
CA ALA A 38 -13.92 2.19 -11.46
C ALA A 38 -14.50 3.19 -12.47
N PHE A 39 -13.72 3.58 -13.48
CA PHE A 39 -14.08 4.64 -14.44
C PHE A 39 -14.66 4.13 -15.76
N GLY A 40 -14.56 2.83 -16.05
CA GLY A 40 -15.13 2.20 -17.25
C GLY A 40 -14.44 2.57 -18.57
N GLN A 41 -13.27 3.22 -18.52
CA GLN A 41 -12.50 3.61 -19.70
C GLN A 41 -11.01 3.32 -19.51
N SER A 42 -10.28 3.20 -20.62
CA SER A 42 -8.84 3.09 -20.61
C SER A 42 -8.22 4.43 -20.16
N LEU A 43 -7.19 4.35 -19.35
CA LEU A 43 -6.42 5.52 -18.95
C LEU A 43 -5.38 5.86 -20.02
N ASP A 44 -5.24 7.14 -20.35
CA ASP A 44 -4.23 7.61 -21.30
C ASP A 44 -2.82 7.58 -20.72
N GLU A 45 -2.72 7.70 -19.39
CA GLU A 45 -1.46 7.67 -18.63
C GLU A 45 -1.49 6.57 -17.55
N PRO A 46 -0.33 5.99 -17.19
CA PRO A 46 -0.27 5.00 -16.12
C PRO A 46 -0.61 5.60 -14.77
N ILE A 47 -1.34 4.85 -13.96
CA ILE A 47 -1.64 5.19 -12.56
C ILE A 47 -1.04 4.12 -11.67
N PRO A 48 -0.26 4.50 -10.64
CA PRO A 48 0.28 5.83 -10.35
C PRO A 48 1.26 6.30 -11.42
N ALA A 49 1.51 7.62 -11.49
CA ALA A 49 2.53 8.16 -12.37
C ALA A 49 3.93 7.63 -12.02
N ASP A 50 4.82 7.61 -12.98
CA ASP A 50 6.21 7.16 -12.79
C ASP A 50 6.92 7.95 -11.69
N GLU A 51 6.72 9.27 -11.68
CA GLU A 51 7.31 10.21 -10.74
C GLU A 51 6.89 9.90 -9.30
N ASP A 52 5.63 9.59 -9.04
CA ASP A 52 5.10 9.29 -7.69
C ASP A 52 5.73 8.02 -7.13
N ILE A 53 5.91 7.00 -7.98
CA ILE A 53 6.54 5.74 -7.58
C ILE A 53 8.03 5.98 -7.31
N GLU A 54 8.72 6.71 -8.18
CA GLU A 54 10.15 7.00 -8.06
C GLU A 54 10.45 7.88 -6.84
N GLU A 55 9.63 8.88 -6.55
CA GLU A 55 9.72 9.68 -5.32
C GLU A 55 9.55 8.79 -4.08
N SER A 56 8.57 7.89 -4.07
CA SER A 56 8.36 6.98 -2.96
C SER A 56 9.51 5.99 -2.77
N ILE A 57 10.13 5.50 -3.86
CA ILE A 57 11.31 4.64 -3.80
C ILE A 57 12.52 5.40 -3.26
N ALA A 58 12.71 6.67 -3.66
CA ALA A 58 13.83 7.51 -3.28
C ALA A 58 13.66 8.17 -1.89
N ALA A 59 12.46 8.11 -1.31
CA ALA A 59 12.17 8.76 -0.03
C ALA A 59 13.03 8.19 1.12
N PRO A 60 13.41 9.02 2.10
CA PRO A 60 14.10 8.54 3.29
C PRO A 60 13.32 7.44 4.02
N GLY A 61 14.01 6.36 4.38
CA GLY A 61 13.40 5.21 5.04
C GLY A 61 12.56 4.30 4.15
N SER A 62 12.62 4.50 2.83
CA SER A 62 11.90 3.67 1.87
C SER A 62 12.44 2.24 1.84
N ILE A 63 11.53 1.28 1.90
CA ILE A 63 11.82 -0.14 1.67
C ILE A 63 10.79 -0.67 0.68
N VAL A 64 11.28 -1.27 -0.41
CA VAL A 64 10.46 -1.88 -1.44
C VAL A 64 10.42 -3.39 -1.22
N TYR A 65 9.23 -3.95 -1.02
CA TYR A 65 9.02 -5.37 -0.80
C TYR A 65 8.33 -6.05 -1.98
N SER A 66 8.86 -7.19 -2.41
CA SER A 66 8.08 -8.19 -3.13
C SER A 66 7.28 -9.02 -2.13
N VAL A 67 6.00 -9.19 -2.38
CA VAL A 67 5.13 -10.16 -1.70
C VAL A 67 5.22 -11.47 -2.44
N LEU A 68 5.66 -12.52 -1.74
CA LEU A 68 5.87 -13.84 -2.31
C LEU A 68 4.86 -14.83 -1.73
N LEU A 69 4.33 -15.70 -2.58
CA LEU A 69 3.58 -16.88 -2.22
C LEU A 69 4.27 -18.08 -2.89
N ARG A 70 4.80 -19.02 -2.09
CA ARG A 70 5.58 -20.17 -2.61
C ARG A 70 6.74 -19.71 -3.53
N ASP A 71 7.48 -18.68 -3.10
CA ASP A 71 8.60 -18.06 -3.82
C ASP A 71 8.23 -17.36 -5.14
N GLU A 72 6.97 -17.37 -5.56
CA GLU A 72 6.48 -16.59 -6.68
C GLU A 72 6.02 -15.21 -6.23
N ARG A 73 6.38 -14.15 -6.99
CA ARG A 73 5.94 -12.80 -6.70
C ARG A 73 4.46 -12.64 -7.08
N VAL A 74 3.64 -12.36 -6.07
CA VAL A 74 2.19 -12.18 -6.19
C VAL A 74 1.73 -10.75 -5.89
N GLY A 75 2.67 -9.86 -5.59
CA GLY A 75 2.38 -8.47 -5.27
C GLY A 75 3.62 -7.73 -4.77
N GLY A 76 3.39 -6.55 -4.21
CA GLY A 76 4.45 -5.75 -3.64
C GLY A 76 3.96 -4.62 -2.74
N ALA A 77 4.91 -3.99 -2.05
CA ALA A 77 4.66 -2.83 -1.20
C ALA A 77 5.86 -1.87 -1.22
N ILE A 78 5.57 -0.59 -1.08
CA ILE A 78 6.56 0.44 -0.73
C ILE A 78 6.15 0.98 0.62
N VAL A 79 7.04 0.86 1.62
CA VAL A 79 6.84 1.40 2.96
C VAL A 79 7.89 2.45 3.27
N LEU A 80 7.53 3.46 4.03
CA LEU A 80 8.43 4.49 4.52
C LEU A 80 8.56 4.34 6.03
N ILE A 81 9.75 4.04 6.51
CA ILE A 81 10.03 3.73 7.90
C ILE A 81 10.72 4.91 8.57
N ASP A 82 10.05 5.51 9.55
CA ASP A 82 10.62 6.51 10.45
C ASP A 82 11.13 5.81 11.73
N GLU A 83 12.43 5.53 11.75
CA GLU A 83 13.08 4.82 12.87
C GLU A 83 13.01 5.59 14.18
N VAL A 84 12.81 6.91 14.15
CA VAL A 84 12.78 7.77 15.34
C VAL A 84 11.37 7.86 15.92
N ARG A 85 10.40 8.23 15.08
CA ARG A 85 9.01 8.44 15.51
C ARG A 85 8.22 7.16 15.59
N GLN A 86 8.62 6.15 14.83
CA GLN A 86 7.89 4.90 14.63
C GLN A 86 6.46 5.14 14.08
N HIS A 87 6.32 6.22 13.31
CA HIS A 87 5.14 6.55 12.52
C HIS A 87 5.46 6.27 11.06
N ASN A 88 5.06 5.11 10.60
CA ASN A 88 5.46 4.56 9.32
C ASN A 88 4.32 4.69 8.31
N SER A 89 4.67 4.79 7.03
CA SER A 89 3.68 4.94 5.96
C SER A 89 3.74 3.74 5.00
N LEU A 90 2.58 3.33 4.55
CA LEU A 90 2.39 2.42 3.43
C LEU A 90 2.10 3.29 2.19
N ALA A 91 3.14 3.58 1.41
CA ALA A 91 3.02 4.44 0.23
C ALA A 91 2.27 3.72 -0.90
N PHE A 92 2.67 2.49 -1.22
CA PHE A 92 2.01 1.66 -2.21
C PHE A 92 1.87 0.22 -1.73
N PHE A 93 0.75 -0.41 -2.10
CA PHE A 93 0.49 -1.80 -1.83
C PHE A 93 -0.38 -2.41 -2.93
N PHE A 94 0.05 -3.53 -3.48
CA PHE A 94 -0.73 -4.22 -4.50
C PHE A 94 -0.58 -5.73 -4.40
N ILE A 95 -1.62 -6.42 -4.83
CA ILE A 95 -1.62 -7.86 -5.12
C ILE A 95 -2.03 -8.02 -6.58
N SER A 96 -1.32 -8.85 -7.31
CA SER A 96 -1.61 -9.14 -8.72
C SER A 96 -3.07 -9.58 -8.88
N THR A 97 -3.73 -9.10 -9.92
CA THR A 97 -5.19 -9.24 -10.11
C THR A 97 -5.66 -10.69 -10.15
N ASN A 98 -4.85 -11.59 -10.74
CA ASN A 98 -5.11 -13.04 -10.80
C ASN A 98 -5.00 -13.76 -9.44
N GLN A 99 -4.52 -13.08 -8.40
CA GLN A 99 -4.34 -13.62 -7.04
C GLN A 99 -5.36 -13.06 -6.03
N HIS A 100 -6.30 -12.25 -6.47
CA HIS A 100 -7.32 -11.68 -5.60
C HIS A 100 -8.29 -12.75 -5.03
N GLY A 101 -8.94 -12.43 -3.91
CA GLY A 101 -9.97 -13.27 -3.29
C GLY A 101 -9.45 -14.41 -2.40
N ARG A 102 -8.13 -14.60 -2.30
CA ARG A 102 -7.49 -15.69 -1.51
C ARG A 102 -6.99 -15.26 -0.13
N GLY A 103 -7.29 -14.03 0.31
CA GLY A 103 -6.78 -13.50 1.57
C GLY A 103 -5.30 -13.11 1.54
N ILE A 104 -4.62 -13.23 0.40
CA ILE A 104 -3.17 -12.94 0.25
C ILE A 104 -2.84 -11.53 0.69
N GLY A 105 -3.64 -10.52 0.32
CA GLY A 105 -3.42 -9.14 0.74
C GLY A 105 -3.39 -8.98 2.25
N HIS A 106 -4.30 -9.62 2.98
CA HIS A 106 -4.31 -9.56 4.44
C HIS A 106 -3.08 -10.24 5.06
N HIS A 107 -2.69 -11.41 4.56
CA HIS A 107 -1.47 -12.08 5.02
C HIS A 107 -0.20 -11.28 4.69
N ALA A 108 -0.17 -10.61 3.53
CA ALA A 108 0.93 -9.73 3.15
C ALA A 108 1.03 -8.52 4.08
N TRP A 109 -0.10 -7.89 4.40
CA TRP A 109 -0.14 -6.81 5.37
C TRP A 109 0.37 -7.27 6.74
N GLN A 110 -0.10 -8.40 7.25
CA GLN A 110 0.40 -8.97 8.51
C GLN A 110 1.90 -9.29 8.45
N ALA A 111 2.43 -9.68 7.30
CA ALA A 111 3.87 -9.89 7.14
C ALA A 111 4.65 -8.57 7.22
N ILE A 112 4.11 -7.47 6.67
CA ILE A 112 4.69 -6.12 6.81
C ILE A 112 4.69 -5.69 8.28
N GLU A 113 3.60 -5.86 9.00
CA GLU A 113 3.53 -5.54 10.44
C GLU A 113 4.58 -6.33 11.25
N ARG A 114 4.71 -7.64 10.98
CA ARG A 114 5.73 -8.47 11.63
C ARG A 114 7.17 -8.08 11.29
N ALA A 115 7.40 -7.56 10.09
CA ALA A 115 8.73 -7.08 9.69
C ALA A 115 9.12 -5.77 10.41
N HIS A 116 8.14 -5.01 10.90
CA HIS A 116 8.33 -3.73 11.58
C HIS A 116 7.64 -3.68 12.95
N PRO A 117 8.02 -4.55 13.90
CA PRO A 117 7.30 -4.73 15.16
C PRO A 117 7.33 -3.50 16.10
N ARG A 118 8.28 -2.57 15.91
CA ARG A 118 8.37 -1.34 16.70
C ARG A 118 7.44 -0.23 16.24
N THR A 119 6.76 -0.39 15.10
CA THR A 119 5.85 0.62 14.56
C THR A 119 4.75 0.95 15.56
N LYS A 120 4.57 2.23 15.87
CA LYS A 120 3.48 2.73 16.72
C LYS A 120 2.24 3.07 15.91
N VAL A 121 2.44 3.65 14.74
CA VAL A 121 1.35 4.04 13.84
C VAL A 121 1.73 3.68 12.41
N TRP A 122 0.83 3.01 11.73
CA TRP A 122 0.84 2.90 10.27
C TRP A 122 -0.12 3.90 9.67
N GLU A 123 0.30 4.53 8.57
CA GLU A 123 -0.52 5.46 7.81
C GLU A 123 -0.54 5.08 6.34
N THR A 124 -1.66 5.32 5.68
CA THR A 124 -1.79 5.21 4.22
C THR A 124 -2.89 6.15 3.73
N VAL A 125 -2.88 6.44 2.44
CA VAL A 125 -3.96 7.15 1.76
C VAL A 125 -4.57 6.27 0.68
N THR A 126 -5.84 6.45 0.39
CA THR A 126 -6.54 5.71 -0.66
C THR A 126 -7.61 6.59 -1.30
N PRO A 127 -7.79 6.53 -2.63
CA PRO A 127 -8.85 7.26 -3.29
C PRO A 127 -10.24 6.89 -2.76
N TYR A 128 -11.13 7.88 -2.64
CA TYR A 128 -12.50 7.65 -2.18
C TYR A 128 -13.29 6.69 -3.08
N PHE A 129 -13.03 6.71 -4.39
CA PHE A 129 -13.70 5.79 -5.32
C PHE A 129 -13.30 4.33 -5.14
N GLU A 130 -12.11 4.06 -4.61
CA GLU A 130 -11.56 2.71 -4.39
C GLU A 130 -12.22 1.99 -3.19
N LYS A 131 -13.51 1.70 -3.29
CA LYS A 131 -14.30 1.07 -2.21
C LYS A 131 -13.73 -0.26 -1.74
N ARG A 132 -13.04 -0.99 -2.64
CA ARG A 132 -12.39 -2.26 -2.32
C ARG A 132 -11.19 -2.05 -1.40
N ASN A 133 -10.35 -1.04 -1.68
CA ASN A 133 -9.21 -0.69 -0.84
C ASN A 133 -9.68 -0.17 0.52
N ILE A 134 -10.70 0.68 0.55
CA ILE A 134 -11.30 1.16 1.80
C ILE A 134 -11.79 -0.03 2.63
N HIS A 135 -12.56 -0.95 2.03
CA HIS A 135 -13.01 -2.17 2.72
C HIS A 135 -11.83 -3.00 3.24
N PHE A 136 -10.78 -3.15 2.44
CA PHE A 136 -9.60 -3.89 2.83
C PHE A 136 -8.89 -3.26 4.03
N TYR A 137 -8.56 -1.97 3.96
CA TYR A 137 -7.87 -1.31 5.05
C TYR A 137 -8.72 -1.23 6.32
N VAL A 138 -9.98 -0.81 6.21
CA VAL A 138 -10.85 -0.61 7.39
C VAL A 138 -11.30 -1.92 8.00
N ASN A 139 -11.83 -2.85 7.18
CA ASN A 139 -12.51 -4.04 7.69
C ASN A 139 -11.60 -5.27 7.81
N LYS A 140 -10.47 -5.32 7.10
CA LYS A 140 -9.54 -6.47 7.16
C LYS A 140 -8.25 -6.15 7.89
N CYS A 141 -7.72 -4.92 7.76
CA CYS A 141 -6.43 -4.53 8.34
C CYS A 141 -6.57 -3.65 9.60
N ALA A 142 -7.80 -3.32 10.02
CA ALA A 142 -8.11 -2.53 11.22
C ALA A 142 -7.59 -1.08 11.19
N PHE A 143 -7.40 -0.51 10.01
CA PHE A 143 -7.20 0.93 9.86
C PHE A 143 -8.48 1.69 10.17
N LYS A 144 -8.33 2.95 10.56
CA LYS A 144 -9.44 3.90 10.74
C LYS A 144 -9.26 5.07 9.80
N ILE A 145 -10.34 5.54 9.19
CA ILE A 145 -10.34 6.79 8.45
C ILE A 145 -10.19 7.91 9.48
N VAL A 146 -9.15 8.72 9.34
CA VAL A 146 -8.85 9.82 10.26
C VAL A 146 -9.02 11.17 9.59
N GLU A 147 -9.01 11.23 8.25
CA GLU A 147 -9.18 12.46 7.49
C GLU A 147 -9.75 12.16 6.13
N PHE A 148 -10.50 13.13 5.58
CA PHE A 148 -11.02 13.13 4.23
C PHE A 148 -10.51 14.36 3.51
N TYR A 149 -9.65 14.14 2.54
CA TYR A 149 -9.13 15.19 1.67
C TYR A 149 -10.05 15.39 0.48
N ASN A 150 -10.36 16.64 0.19
CA ASN A 150 -11.22 17.08 -0.90
C ASN A 150 -10.97 18.56 -1.18
N THR A 151 -11.76 19.18 -2.04
CA THR A 151 -11.63 20.61 -2.39
C THR A 151 -11.79 21.57 -1.20
N PHE A 152 -12.50 21.15 -0.13
CA PHE A 152 -12.69 21.95 1.11
C PHE A 152 -11.60 21.69 2.16
N ASN A 153 -10.93 20.55 2.08
CA ASN A 153 -9.84 20.14 2.96
C ASN A 153 -8.74 19.49 2.13
N PRO A 154 -7.91 20.25 1.41
CA PRO A 154 -6.90 19.69 0.52
C PRO A 154 -5.79 18.97 1.29
N ASP A 155 -5.22 17.94 0.68
CA ASP A 155 -4.06 17.23 1.24
C ASP A 155 -2.85 18.18 1.29
N PRO A 156 -2.27 18.47 2.49
CA PRO A 156 -1.12 19.35 2.62
C PRO A 156 0.16 18.79 1.99
N HIS A 157 0.18 17.50 1.65
CA HIS A 157 1.33 16.82 1.04
C HIS A 157 1.18 16.63 -0.47
N GLN A 158 -0.02 16.86 -1.00
CA GLN A 158 -0.24 16.81 -2.44
C GLN A 158 0.38 18.05 -3.10
N LYS A 159 1.31 17.84 -4.02
CA LYS A 159 1.82 18.93 -4.85
C LYS A 159 0.65 19.50 -5.65
N SER A 160 0.29 20.76 -5.42
CA SER A 160 -0.75 21.45 -6.17
C SER A 160 -0.41 21.36 -7.65
N GLN A 161 -1.09 20.51 -8.38
CA GLN A 161 -1.12 20.61 -9.83
C GLN A 161 -1.98 21.83 -10.16
N VAL A 162 -1.30 22.97 -10.37
CA VAL A 162 -1.93 24.22 -10.78
C VAL A 162 -2.51 23.98 -12.17
N GLY A 163 -3.83 23.80 -12.25
CA GLY A 163 -4.54 23.91 -13.51
C GLY A 163 -5.38 22.72 -13.99
N LEU A 164 -5.76 21.79 -13.14
CA LEU A 164 -6.75 20.78 -13.51
C LEU A 164 -8.05 21.02 -12.75
N ASP A 165 -9.15 20.90 -13.49
CA ASP A 165 -10.52 21.11 -13.04
C ASP A 165 -10.81 20.40 -11.69
N ASP A 166 -11.71 21.01 -10.89
CA ASP A 166 -12.29 20.44 -9.64
C ASP A 166 -12.99 19.09 -9.95
N ASN A 167 -12.22 18.03 -10.12
CA ASN A 167 -12.76 16.70 -10.31
C ASN A 167 -13.00 16.05 -8.94
N GLU A 168 -14.22 15.54 -8.74
CA GLU A 168 -14.58 14.69 -7.59
C GLU A 168 -13.65 13.45 -7.46
N ASP A 169 -12.80 13.20 -8.47
CA ASP A 169 -11.89 12.06 -8.56
C ASP A 169 -10.62 12.20 -7.69
N ASP A 170 -10.31 13.43 -7.20
CA ASP A 170 -9.14 13.71 -6.35
C ASP A 170 -9.42 13.52 -4.84
N GLU A 171 -10.62 13.04 -4.49
CA GLU A 171 -10.97 12.80 -3.10
C GLU A 171 -10.21 11.60 -2.52
N MET A 172 -9.57 11.79 -1.35
CA MET A 172 -8.73 10.78 -0.72
C MET A 172 -9.10 10.60 0.75
N PHE A 173 -9.08 9.37 1.23
CA PHE A 173 -9.07 9.09 2.65
C PHE A 173 -7.65 8.88 3.16
N ARG A 174 -7.31 9.58 4.26
CA ARG A 174 -6.16 9.23 5.10
C ARG A 174 -6.61 8.26 6.17
N LEU A 175 -5.88 7.16 6.27
CA LEU A 175 -6.18 6.08 7.20
C LEU A 175 -5.00 5.85 8.12
N GLN A 176 -5.28 5.58 9.38
CA GLN A 176 -4.26 5.23 10.37
C GLN A 176 -4.63 3.96 11.12
N LYS A 177 -3.60 3.20 11.47
CA LYS A 177 -3.68 2.07 12.39
C LYS A 177 -2.70 2.29 13.52
N ILE A 178 -3.22 2.45 14.75
CA ILE A 178 -2.41 2.49 15.96
C ILE A 178 -2.11 1.05 16.36
N MET A 179 -0.82 0.76 16.60
CA MET A 179 -0.36 -0.55 16.99
C MET A 179 -0.34 -0.68 18.51
N ASP A 180 -0.93 -1.75 19.03
CA ASP A 180 -0.82 -2.11 20.44
C ASP A 180 0.55 -2.75 20.67
N LEU A 181 1.53 -1.95 21.11
CA LEU A 181 2.85 -2.46 21.45
C LEU A 181 2.78 -3.17 22.80
N SER A 182 3.07 -4.46 22.81
CA SER A 182 3.25 -5.21 24.06
C SER A 182 4.53 -4.76 24.75
N PRO A 183 4.60 -4.74 26.11
CA PRO A 183 5.78 -4.30 26.85
C PRO A 183 7.09 -5.04 26.48
N GLY A 184 7.03 -6.19 25.83
CA GLY A 184 8.18 -6.97 25.37
C GLY A 184 8.72 -6.60 23.98
N ASP A 185 8.05 -5.70 23.24
CA ASP A 185 8.46 -5.31 21.88
C ASP A 185 9.36 -4.05 21.87
N LEU A 186 9.55 -3.42 23.04
CA LEU A 186 10.33 -2.19 23.18
C LEU A 186 11.83 -2.41 23.45
N ASP A 187 12.25 -3.65 23.74
CA ASP A 187 13.63 -4.01 24.16
C ASP A 187 14.41 -4.88 23.15
N LYS A 188 14.00 -4.89 21.87
CA LYS A 188 14.73 -5.65 20.83
C LYS A 188 15.29 -4.76 19.74
#